data_fa9fa04be6444cd44b0913fb218fc594
#
_entry.id   fa9fa04be6444cd44b0913fb218fc594
#
_cell.length_a   1.000
_cell.length_b   1.000
_cell.length_c   1.000
_cell.angle_alpha   90.00
_cell.angle_beta   90.00
_cell.angle_gamma   90.00
#
_symmetry.space_group_name_H-M   'P 1'
#
loop_
_entity.id
_entity.type
_entity.pdbx_description
1 polymer ?
#
loop_
_entity_poly.entity_id
_entity_poly.type
_entity_poly.pdbx_seq_one_letter_code
_entity_poly.pdbx_strand_id
1 'polypeptide(L)'
;MTDSHLDDVVDVSRYVAETASRLNERLADVSSDIRRSLEEDIPELRGDAGVIELLGASVEGNVDTILRALRYDLAVQRVEAPAAALEYARRLAQHGVPVNALVRAYRLGQHHVTQLVISEVRALDIEPSTKIAVIEAIGATLFEYIDWISQQVVVVYEDERERWLENQNNVRALRVREVLAGERAIDIDAATTSIRYPLRWHHLALVLWYPDLGAEAGELVRLQRFLRELAHAAQAAASPLFVAADRVTGWGWLSYRTAAPEAVSSVRQFALKRPDSPSVTIGTMAPGLDGFRASHREAEGARSVAIAGGLHEPAVIAAADPGLSIAALLARNIVDAREWVTNVLGDLVLDSANDARLRETLHTYLRSGCSYTGAAEELGLHFNSVKYRVGRALARRGRPIDADRLDVELALVLCQWYGTAVLRTSPA
;
A
#
# COMPACT_ATOMS: atom_id res chain seq x y z
N MET A 1 37.67 -52.32 -22.16
CA MET A 1 37.42 -50.85 -22.26
C MET A 1 36.62 -50.29 -21.08
N THR A 2 36.10 -51.05 -20.16
CA THR A 2 35.32 -50.61 -18.96
C THR A 2 36.16 -50.35 -17.72
N ASP A 3 37.33 -50.98 -17.55
CA ASP A 3 38.19 -50.78 -16.34
C ASP A 3 38.94 -49.43 -16.35
N SER A 4 39.44 -49.01 -17.52
CA SER A 4 40.18 -47.72 -17.61
C SER A 4 39.32 -46.49 -17.29
N HIS A 5 38.02 -46.53 -17.60
CA HIS A 5 37.11 -45.39 -17.31
C HIS A 5 36.75 -45.31 -15.83
N LEU A 6 36.72 -46.41 -15.12
CA LEU A 6 36.48 -46.42 -13.65
C LEU A 6 37.71 -45.93 -12.88
N ASP A 7 38.90 -46.27 -13.30
CA ASP A 7 40.14 -45.79 -12.68
C ASP A 7 40.35 -44.27 -12.89
N ASP A 8 40.03 -43.76 -14.09
CA ASP A 8 40.10 -42.30 -14.39
C ASP A 8 39.10 -41.47 -13.56
N VAL A 9 37.88 -41.96 -13.30
CA VAL A 9 36.86 -41.29 -12.48
C VAL A 9 37.23 -41.29 -10.98
N VAL A 10 37.80 -42.40 -10.50
CA VAL A 10 38.27 -42.50 -9.10
C VAL A 10 39.44 -41.56 -8.86
N ASP A 11 40.34 -41.36 -9.80
CA ASP A 11 41.45 -40.45 -9.71
C ASP A 11 40.99 -38.98 -9.68
N VAL A 12 40.02 -38.58 -10.50
CA VAL A 12 39.48 -37.22 -10.51
C VAL A 12 38.83 -36.87 -9.17
N SER A 13 37.97 -37.77 -8.62
CA SER A 13 37.32 -37.54 -7.32
C SER A 13 38.31 -37.38 -6.16
N ARG A 14 39.41 -38.17 -6.20
CA ARG A 14 40.49 -38.05 -5.21
C ARG A 14 41.18 -36.69 -5.28
N TYR A 15 41.51 -36.18 -6.47
CA TYR A 15 42.16 -34.88 -6.63
C TYR A 15 41.22 -33.72 -6.35
N VAL A 16 39.91 -33.85 -6.59
CA VAL A 16 38.89 -32.90 -6.13
C VAL A 16 38.90 -32.78 -4.58
N ALA A 17 38.87 -33.92 -3.89
CA ALA A 17 38.91 -33.97 -2.41
C ALA A 17 40.24 -33.41 -1.86
N GLU A 18 41.39 -33.74 -2.51
CA GLU A 18 42.68 -33.19 -2.14
C GLU A 18 42.76 -31.68 -2.29
N THR A 19 42.32 -31.14 -3.43
CA THR A 19 42.25 -29.68 -3.69
C THR A 19 41.39 -28.99 -2.65
N ALA A 20 40.18 -29.53 -2.36
CA ALA A 20 39.30 -28.99 -1.36
C ALA A 20 39.94 -29.02 0.05
N SER A 21 40.67 -30.09 0.40
CA SER A 21 41.37 -30.18 1.70
C SER A 21 42.46 -29.13 1.87
N ARG A 22 43.30 -28.89 0.83
CA ARG A 22 44.36 -27.88 0.82
C ARG A 22 43.78 -26.47 0.99
N LEU A 23 42.68 -26.15 0.30
CA LEU A 23 41.98 -24.86 0.48
C LEU A 23 41.38 -24.72 1.86
N ASN A 24 40.85 -25.80 2.44
CA ASN A 24 40.26 -25.80 3.77
C ASN A 24 41.33 -25.57 4.89
N GLU A 25 42.57 -26.02 4.70
CA GLU A 25 43.68 -25.72 5.63
C GLU A 25 43.96 -24.20 5.73
N ARG A 26 43.55 -23.43 4.70
CA ARG A 26 43.72 -21.97 4.61
C ARG A 26 42.39 -21.22 4.65
N LEU A 27 41.34 -21.84 5.20
CA LEU A 27 39.96 -21.31 5.18
C LEU A 27 39.87 -19.85 5.64
N ALA A 28 40.55 -19.51 6.75
CA ALA A 28 40.53 -18.15 7.29
C ALA A 28 41.12 -17.11 6.33
N ASP A 29 42.25 -17.43 5.71
CA ASP A 29 42.92 -16.53 4.73
C ASP A 29 42.03 -16.36 3.48
N VAL A 30 41.55 -17.48 2.93
CA VAL A 30 40.66 -17.51 1.75
C VAL A 30 39.41 -16.67 2.01
N SER A 31 38.75 -16.85 3.16
CA SER A 31 37.54 -16.14 3.53
C SER A 31 37.80 -14.65 3.76
N SER A 32 38.95 -14.29 4.35
CA SER A 32 39.34 -12.89 4.58
C SER A 32 39.60 -12.16 3.26
N ASP A 33 40.26 -12.81 2.30
CA ASP A 33 40.54 -12.21 0.97
C ASP A 33 39.26 -12.01 0.16
N ILE A 34 38.35 -12.99 0.16
CA ILE A 34 37.04 -12.87 -0.47
C ILE A 34 36.23 -11.74 0.17
N ARG A 35 36.15 -11.69 1.51
CA ARG A 35 35.43 -10.61 2.21
C ARG A 35 35.97 -9.24 1.82
N ARG A 36 37.28 -9.04 1.81
CA ARG A 36 37.92 -7.78 1.43
C ARG A 36 37.53 -7.35 0.02
N SER A 37 37.60 -8.27 -0.94
CA SER A 37 37.19 -7.97 -2.31
C SER A 37 35.70 -7.61 -2.41
N LEU A 38 34.81 -8.30 -1.67
CA LEU A 38 33.39 -7.96 -1.66
C LEU A 38 33.13 -6.57 -1.10
N GLU A 39 33.84 -6.16 -0.02
CA GLU A 39 33.75 -4.82 0.57
C GLU A 39 34.29 -3.74 -0.40
N GLU A 40 35.32 -4.05 -1.20
CA GLU A 40 35.89 -3.11 -2.18
C GLU A 40 34.98 -2.94 -3.40
N ASP A 41 34.47 -4.04 -3.95
CA ASP A 41 33.77 -4.08 -5.24
C ASP A 41 32.26 -3.79 -5.12
N ILE A 42 31.67 -3.95 -3.90
CA ILE A 42 30.24 -3.75 -3.66
C ILE A 42 30.04 -2.82 -2.45
N PRO A 43 30.10 -1.49 -2.66
CA PRO A 43 29.99 -0.52 -1.57
C PRO A 43 28.69 -0.66 -0.76
N GLU A 44 27.62 -1.16 -1.38
CA GLU A 44 26.31 -1.37 -0.75
C GLU A 44 26.33 -2.41 0.36
N LEU A 45 27.32 -3.32 0.39
CA LEU A 45 27.50 -4.33 1.45
C LEU A 45 28.22 -3.79 2.68
N ARG A 46 28.77 -2.58 2.59
CA ARG A 46 29.38 -1.91 3.73
C ARG A 46 28.28 -1.42 4.66
N GLY A 47 28.36 -1.81 5.91
CA GLY A 47 27.42 -1.43 6.95
C GLY A 47 28.13 -1.01 8.24
N ASP A 48 27.43 -1.08 9.34
CA ASP A 48 28.03 -0.95 10.67
C ASP A 48 28.93 -2.17 11.00
N ALA A 49 29.63 -2.12 12.14
CA ALA A 49 30.55 -3.17 12.54
C ALA A 49 29.89 -4.55 12.61
N GLY A 50 28.62 -4.62 13.04
CA GLY A 50 27.88 -5.88 13.14
C GLY A 50 27.52 -6.48 11.77
N VAL A 51 27.20 -5.64 10.79
CA VAL A 51 26.92 -6.08 9.40
C VAL A 51 28.22 -6.58 8.73
N ILE A 52 29.36 -5.92 8.97
CA ILE A 52 30.66 -6.36 8.46
C ILE A 52 31.10 -7.69 9.07
N GLU A 53 30.89 -7.86 10.37
CA GLU A 53 31.16 -9.14 11.06
C GLU A 53 30.32 -10.29 10.50
N LEU A 54 29.04 -10.05 10.28
CA LEU A 54 28.13 -11.04 9.66
C LEU A 54 28.51 -11.35 8.21
N LEU A 55 28.99 -10.36 7.42
CA LEU A 55 29.53 -10.63 6.09
C LEU A 55 30.71 -11.61 6.17
N GLY A 56 31.66 -11.38 7.09
CA GLY A 56 32.79 -12.28 7.32
C GLY A 56 32.35 -13.70 7.66
N ALA A 57 31.46 -13.85 8.63
CA ALA A 57 30.93 -15.14 9.02
C ALA A 57 30.10 -15.83 7.91
N SER A 58 29.39 -15.05 7.09
CA SER A 58 28.66 -15.56 5.92
C SER A 58 29.61 -16.10 4.85
N VAL A 59 30.68 -15.37 4.53
CA VAL A 59 31.70 -15.80 3.56
C VAL A 59 32.39 -17.07 4.06
N GLU A 60 32.86 -17.09 5.30
CA GLU A 60 33.52 -18.27 5.88
C GLU A 60 32.62 -19.50 5.88
N GLY A 61 31.37 -19.34 6.30
CA GLY A 61 30.37 -20.44 6.30
C GLY A 61 30.11 -20.98 4.91
N ASN A 62 30.00 -20.14 3.87
CA ASN A 62 29.79 -20.57 2.49
C ASN A 62 31.03 -21.28 1.93
N VAL A 63 32.24 -20.76 2.20
CA VAL A 63 33.49 -21.39 1.74
C VAL A 63 33.69 -22.75 2.43
N ASP A 64 33.53 -22.83 3.75
CA ASP A 64 33.60 -24.12 4.47
C ASP A 64 32.59 -25.14 3.93
N THR A 65 31.37 -24.69 3.70
CA THR A 65 30.29 -25.58 3.23
C THR A 65 30.58 -26.15 1.84
N ILE A 66 31.02 -25.35 0.87
CA ILE A 66 31.35 -25.86 -0.46
C ILE A 66 32.61 -26.75 -0.44
N LEU A 67 33.63 -26.39 0.34
CA LEU A 67 34.81 -27.22 0.46
C LEU A 67 34.50 -28.58 1.09
N ARG A 68 33.62 -28.64 2.07
CA ARG A 68 33.11 -29.90 2.60
C ARG A 68 32.30 -30.71 1.58
N ALA A 69 31.44 -30.05 0.80
CA ALA A 69 30.68 -30.71 -0.27
C ALA A 69 31.63 -31.38 -1.29
N LEU A 70 32.65 -30.67 -1.74
CA LEU A 70 33.69 -31.18 -2.66
C LEU A 70 34.53 -32.31 -2.03
N ARG A 71 34.90 -32.20 -0.77
CA ARG A 71 35.72 -33.17 -0.06
C ARG A 71 35.03 -34.51 0.14
N TYR A 72 33.71 -34.49 0.42
CA TYR A 72 32.94 -35.68 0.76
C TYR A 72 31.94 -36.11 -0.30
N ASP A 73 32.03 -35.51 -1.48
CA ASP A 73 31.12 -35.75 -2.62
C ASP A 73 29.64 -35.65 -2.23
N LEU A 74 29.29 -34.57 -1.52
CA LEU A 74 27.94 -34.37 -1.07
C LEU A 74 27.10 -33.72 -2.18
N ALA A 75 25.89 -34.25 -2.41
CA ALA A 75 24.95 -33.63 -3.33
C ALA A 75 24.56 -32.22 -2.83
N VAL A 76 24.79 -31.21 -3.65
CA VAL A 76 24.58 -29.78 -3.33
C VAL A 76 23.15 -29.50 -2.87
N GLN A 77 22.15 -30.19 -3.44
CA GLN A 77 20.74 -30.04 -3.09
C GLN A 77 20.39 -30.50 -1.66
N ARG A 78 21.30 -31.20 -0.98
CA ARG A 78 21.16 -31.61 0.43
C ARG A 78 21.85 -30.65 1.41
N VAL A 79 22.48 -29.61 0.88
CA VAL A 79 23.20 -28.62 1.67
C VAL A 79 22.28 -27.46 1.99
N GLU A 80 22.19 -27.11 3.27
CA GLU A 80 21.47 -25.92 3.72
C GLU A 80 22.40 -24.69 3.70
N ALA A 81 21.79 -23.52 3.47
CA ALA A 81 22.54 -22.28 3.52
C ALA A 81 23.07 -22.04 4.94
N PRO A 82 24.32 -21.60 5.10
CA PRO A 82 24.88 -21.29 6.41
C PRO A 82 24.01 -20.30 7.19
N ALA A 83 23.82 -20.54 8.50
CA ALA A 83 23.00 -19.67 9.34
C ALA A 83 23.46 -18.19 9.30
N ALA A 84 24.78 -17.96 9.25
CA ALA A 84 25.35 -16.62 9.10
C ALA A 84 24.96 -15.95 7.77
N ALA A 85 24.87 -16.72 6.67
CA ALA A 85 24.45 -16.19 5.38
C ALA A 85 22.98 -15.79 5.38
N LEU A 86 22.11 -16.59 6.02
CA LEU A 86 20.70 -16.28 6.17
C LEU A 86 20.49 -15.05 7.07
N GLU A 87 21.22 -14.94 8.17
CA GLU A 87 21.14 -13.77 9.06
C GLU A 87 21.68 -12.49 8.38
N TYR A 88 22.76 -12.62 7.63
CA TYR A 88 23.27 -11.51 6.82
C TYR A 88 22.25 -11.01 5.81
N ALA A 89 21.56 -11.90 5.12
CA ALA A 89 20.49 -11.56 4.19
C ALA A 89 19.34 -10.80 4.87
N ARG A 90 18.91 -11.24 6.07
CA ARG A 90 17.90 -10.52 6.87
C ARG A 90 18.36 -9.10 7.22
N ARG A 91 19.60 -8.94 7.66
CA ARG A 91 20.16 -7.61 7.99
C ARG A 91 20.20 -6.68 6.79
N LEU A 92 20.63 -7.17 5.64
CA LEU A 92 20.62 -6.39 4.39
C LEU A 92 19.19 -5.95 4.01
N ALA A 93 18.19 -6.85 4.16
CA ALA A 93 16.80 -6.55 3.92
C ALA A 93 16.27 -5.42 4.83
N GLN A 94 16.58 -5.48 6.13
CA GLN A 94 16.21 -4.46 7.12
C GLN A 94 16.86 -3.10 6.85
N HIS A 95 18.09 -3.08 6.33
CA HIS A 95 18.81 -1.86 5.97
C HIS A 95 18.46 -1.34 4.57
N GLY A 96 17.60 -2.04 3.82
CA GLY A 96 17.15 -1.62 2.50
C GLY A 96 18.21 -1.74 1.40
N VAL A 97 19.25 -2.55 1.63
CA VAL A 97 20.27 -2.86 0.61
C VAL A 97 19.60 -3.64 -0.52
N PRO A 98 19.80 -3.28 -1.80
CA PRO A 98 19.16 -3.99 -2.92
C PRO A 98 19.58 -5.46 -3.00
N VAL A 99 18.63 -6.37 -3.27
CA VAL A 99 18.91 -7.82 -3.43
C VAL A 99 19.97 -8.10 -4.50
N ASN A 100 20.07 -7.26 -5.51
CA ASN A 100 21.10 -7.38 -6.56
C ASN A 100 22.53 -7.28 -6.00
N ALA A 101 22.76 -6.54 -4.92
CA ALA A 101 24.07 -6.47 -4.27
C ALA A 101 24.44 -7.85 -3.68
N LEU A 102 23.47 -8.52 -3.06
CA LEU A 102 23.64 -9.88 -2.50
C LEU A 102 23.93 -10.90 -3.59
N VAL A 103 23.16 -10.90 -4.69
CA VAL A 103 23.40 -11.81 -5.83
C VAL A 103 24.76 -11.56 -6.46
N ARG A 104 25.18 -10.30 -6.58
CA ARG A 104 26.51 -9.93 -7.08
C ARG A 104 27.63 -10.45 -6.17
N ALA A 105 27.43 -10.42 -4.84
CA ALA A 105 28.38 -10.96 -3.88
C ALA A 105 28.63 -12.46 -4.10
N TYR A 106 27.58 -13.25 -4.29
CA TYR A 106 27.73 -14.68 -4.61
C TYR A 106 28.50 -14.95 -5.91
N ARG A 107 28.25 -14.18 -6.96
CA ARG A 107 28.98 -14.29 -8.23
C ARG A 107 30.47 -13.92 -8.10
N LEU A 108 30.77 -12.87 -7.34
CA LEU A 108 32.16 -12.47 -7.07
C LEU A 108 32.86 -13.52 -6.20
N GLY A 109 32.20 -14.03 -5.16
CA GLY A 109 32.71 -15.11 -4.33
C GLY A 109 33.02 -16.36 -5.16
N GLN A 110 32.10 -16.77 -6.04
CA GLN A 110 32.33 -17.86 -7.00
C GLN A 110 33.57 -17.64 -7.86
N HIS A 111 33.72 -16.45 -8.42
CA HIS A 111 34.88 -16.10 -9.21
C HIS A 111 36.19 -16.27 -8.44
N HIS A 112 36.27 -15.76 -7.20
CA HIS A 112 37.46 -15.88 -6.36
C HIS A 112 37.81 -17.31 -6.02
N VAL A 113 36.81 -18.13 -5.59
CA VAL A 113 37.03 -19.55 -5.31
C VAL A 113 37.49 -20.28 -6.55
N THR A 114 36.93 -20.00 -7.73
CA THR A 114 37.38 -20.58 -9.00
C THR A 114 38.84 -20.27 -9.31
N GLN A 115 39.29 -19.03 -9.08
CA GLN A 115 40.70 -18.65 -9.30
C GLN A 115 41.63 -19.40 -8.35
N LEU A 116 41.24 -19.54 -7.07
CA LEU A 116 42.01 -20.30 -6.09
C LEU A 116 42.09 -21.78 -6.46
N VAL A 117 41.00 -22.40 -6.86
CA VAL A 117 40.96 -23.80 -7.35
C VAL A 117 41.89 -24.00 -8.54
N ILE A 118 41.84 -23.11 -9.53
CA ILE A 118 42.74 -23.19 -10.70
C ILE A 118 44.25 -23.10 -10.27
N SER A 119 44.53 -22.23 -9.29
CA SER A 119 45.90 -22.09 -8.76
C SER A 119 46.37 -23.36 -8.05
N GLU A 120 45.54 -23.94 -7.19
CA GLU A 120 45.88 -25.15 -6.45
C GLU A 120 46.03 -26.38 -7.38
N VAL A 121 45.11 -26.55 -8.37
CA VAL A 121 45.18 -27.68 -9.32
C VAL A 121 46.41 -27.54 -10.22
N ARG A 122 46.79 -26.31 -10.61
CA ARG A 122 48.03 -26.10 -11.37
C ARG A 122 49.29 -26.59 -10.63
N ALA A 123 49.32 -26.46 -9.31
CA ALA A 123 50.43 -26.88 -8.46
C ALA A 123 50.50 -28.41 -8.22
N LEU A 124 49.46 -29.16 -8.58
CA LEU A 124 49.46 -30.64 -8.51
C LEU A 124 50.40 -31.24 -9.57
N ASP A 125 51.14 -32.25 -9.19
CA ASP A 125 52.00 -33.00 -10.14
C ASP A 125 51.22 -34.16 -10.75
N ILE A 126 50.32 -33.82 -11.70
CA ILE A 126 49.43 -34.77 -12.39
C ILE A 126 49.35 -34.42 -13.88
N GLU A 127 48.86 -35.37 -14.68
CA GLU A 127 48.69 -35.23 -16.12
C GLU A 127 47.81 -33.99 -16.49
N PRO A 128 48.10 -33.26 -17.56
CA PRO A 128 47.34 -32.08 -17.96
C PRO A 128 45.85 -32.38 -18.22
N SER A 129 45.52 -33.54 -18.77
CA SER A 129 44.15 -34.01 -18.99
C SER A 129 43.38 -34.18 -17.69
N THR A 130 44.03 -34.75 -16.68
CA THR A 130 43.46 -34.90 -15.31
C THR A 130 43.27 -33.56 -14.64
N LYS A 131 44.20 -32.59 -14.81
CA LYS A 131 44.03 -31.20 -14.30
C LYS A 131 42.75 -30.55 -14.83
N ILE A 132 42.52 -30.69 -16.15
CA ILE A 132 41.31 -30.15 -16.80
C ILE A 132 40.06 -30.81 -16.23
N ALA A 133 40.03 -32.13 -16.12
CA ALA A 133 38.88 -32.86 -15.58
C ALA A 133 38.57 -32.49 -14.12
N VAL A 134 39.60 -32.26 -13.28
CA VAL A 134 39.43 -31.81 -11.90
C VAL A 134 38.86 -30.39 -11.85
N ILE A 135 39.36 -29.45 -12.68
CA ILE A 135 38.84 -28.08 -12.75
C ILE A 135 37.37 -28.07 -13.22
N GLU A 136 37.03 -28.87 -14.23
CA GLU A 136 35.66 -29.01 -14.74
C GLU A 136 34.72 -29.57 -13.66
N ALA A 137 35.10 -30.63 -12.96
CA ALA A 137 34.32 -31.22 -11.89
C ALA A 137 34.05 -30.23 -10.72
N ILE A 138 35.10 -29.56 -10.23
CA ILE A 138 34.95 -28.54 -9.17
C ILE A 138 34.13 -27.38 -9.69
N GLY A 139 34.35 -26.92 -10.91
CA GLY A 139 33.62 -25.81 -11.54
C GLY A 139 32.11 -26.10 -11.64
N ALA A 140 31.73 -27.30 -12.03
CA ALA A 140 30.34 -27.74 -12.09
C ALA A 140 29.68 -27.74 -10.71
N THR A 141 30.33 -28.37 -9.72
CA THR A 141 29.84 -28.40 -8.33
C THR A 141 29.71 -26.99 -7.72
N LEU A 142 30.70 -26.11 -7.97
CA LEU A 142 30.70 -24.75 -7.50
C LEU A 142 29.55 -23.93 -8.13
N PHE A 143 29.29 -24.11 -9.42
CA PHE A 143 28.18 -23.46 -10.11
C PHE A 143 26.81 -23.91 -9.52
N GLU A 144 26.60 -25.22 -9.36
CA GLU A 144 25.38 -25.77 -8.76
C GLU A 144 25.21 -25.27 -7.33
N TYR A 145 26.27 -25.21 -6.53
CA TYR A 145 26.24 -24.71 -5.15
C TYR A 145 25.81 -23.25 -5.10
N ILE A 146 26.42 -22.38 -5.90
CA ILE A 146 26.10 -20.95 -5.89
C ILE A 146 24.65 -20.72 -6.35
N ASP A 147 24.19 -21.44 -7.37
CA ASP A 147 22.80 -21.35 -7.82
C ASP A 147 21.84 -21.76 -6.71
N TRP A 148 22.07 -22.93 -6.10
CA TRP A 148 21.24 -23.47 -5.02
C TRP A 148 21.21 -22.58 -3.77
N ILE A 149 22.36 -22.15 -3.29
CA ILE A 149 22.45 -21.34 -2.05
C ILE A 149 21.94 -19.92 -2.28
N SER A 150 22.25 -19.31 -3.42
CA SER A 150 21.77 -17.94 -3.68
C SER A 150 20.24 -17.87 -3.75
N GLN A 151 19.56 -18.90 -4.27
CA GLN A 151 18.11 -18.98 -4.25
C GLN A 151 17.55 -19.03 -2.82
N GLN A 152 18.10 -19.88 -1.94
CA GLN A 152 17.66 -19.94 -0.53
C GLN A 152 17.83 -18.60 0.19
N VAL A 153 18.96 -17.95 -0.01
CA VAL A 153 19.29 -16.69 0.64
C VAL A 153 18.44 -15.53 0.12
N VAL A 154 18.13 -15.52 -1.19
CA VAL A 154 17.23 -14.51 -1.79
C VAL A 154 15.80 -14.67 -1.27
N VAL A 155 15.29 -15.89 -1.13
CA VAL A 155 13.96 -16.10 -0.53
C VAL A 155 13.89 -15.54 0.89
N VAL A 156 14.89 -15.82 1.73
CA VAL A 156 14.94 -15.29 3.10
C VAL A 156 15.05 -13.77 3.13
N TYR A 157 15.82 -13.18 2.19
CA TYR A 157 15.90 -11.73 2.03
C TYR A 157 14.54 -11.10 1.68
N GLU A 158 13.83 -11.68 0.70
CA GLU A 158 12.54 -11.15 0.24
C GLU A 158 11.47 -11.25 1.33
N ASP A 159 11.38 -12.40 2.01
CA ASP A 159 10.48 -12.60 3.15
C ASP A 159 10.73 -11.59 4.28
N GLU A 160 11.99 -11.38 4.65
CA GLU A 160 12.34 -10.42 5.71
C GLU A 160 12.05 -8.98 5.28
N ARG A 161 12.32 -8.64 4.01
CA ARG A 161 12.02 -7.32 3.47
C ARG A 161 10.52 -7.02 3.50
N GLU A 162 9.69 -7.99 3.15
CA GLU A 162 8.24 -7.86 3.20
C GLU A 162 7.76 -7.66 4.64
N ARG A 163 8.19 -8.51 5.58
CA ARG A 163 7.88 -8.38 7.03
C ARG A 163 8.33 -7.05 7.61
N TRP A 164 9.51 -6.57 7.22
CA TRP A 164 10.05 -5.30 7.70
C TRP A 164 9.21 -4.11 7.20
N LEU A 165 8.82 -4.13 5.92
CA LEU A 165 7.95 -3.10 5.33
C LEU A 165 6.55 -3.12 5.97
N GLU A 166 5.98 -4.29 6.20
CA GLU A 166 4.69 -4.45 6.89
C GLU A 166 4.77 -3.92 8.33
N ASN A 167 5.82 -4.25 9.07
CA ASN A 167 6.01 -3.78 10.43
C ASN A 167 6.17 -2.25 10.49
N GLN A 168 6.96 -1.66 9.60
CA GLN A 168 7.06 -0.20 9.50
C GLN A 168 5.72 0.47 9.16
N ASN A 169 4.95 -0.12 8.25
CA ASN A 169 3.63 0.38 7.90
C ASN A 169 2.66 0.24 9.09
N ASN A 170 2.71 -0.84 9.85
CA ASN A 170 1.89 -1.04 11.04
C ASN A 170 2.21 -0.04 12.15
N VAL A 171 3.49 0.20 12.44
CA VAL A 171 3.93 1.22 13.41
C VAL A 171 3.49 2.62 12.97
N ARG A 172 3.66 2.94 11.69
CA ARG A 172 3.21 4.21 11.11
C ARG A 172 1.69 4.36 11.22
N ALA A 173 0.92 3.33 10.89
CA ALA A 173 -0.53 3.31 11.01
C ALA A 173 -1.01 3.50 12.45
N LEU A 174 -0.34 2.86 13.42
CA LEU A 174 -0.61 3.04 14.83
C LEU A 174 -0.39 4.49 15.25
N ARG A 175 0.72 5.10 14.87
CA ARG A 175 1.01 6.52 15.15
C ARG A 175 -0.01 7.47 14.55
N VAL A 176 -0.46 7.20 13.33
CA VAL A 176 -1.54 8.01 12.71
C VAL A 176 -2.83 7.89 13.52
N ARG A 177 -3.21 6.68 13.96
CA ARG A 177 -4.40 6.48 14.81
C ARG A 177 -4.29 7.20 16.15
N GLU A 178 -3.12 7.18 16.80
CA GLU A 178 -2.85 7.96 18.03
C GLU A 178 -3.01 9.46 17.80
N VAL A 179 -2.49 9.96 16.66
CA VAL A 179 -2.66 11.37 16.27
C VAL A 179 -4.13 11.70 16.07
N LEU A 180 -4.91 10.85 15.42
CA LEU A 180 -6.35 11.05 15.19
C LEU A 180 -7.16 11.01 16.49
N ALA A 181 -6.82 10.13 17.43
CA ALA A 181 -7.53 9.97 18.71
C ALA A 181 -7.43 11.22 19.59
N GLY A 182 -6.35 11.99 19.51
CA GLY A 182 -6.23 13.29 20.19
C GLY A 182 -6.15 13.26 21.71
N GLU A 183 -5.94 12.11 22.32
CA GLU A 183 -6.05 11.89 23.78
C GLU A 183 -4.91 12.49 24.61
N ARG A 184 -3.79 12.85 23.99
CA ARG A 184 -2.58 13.37 24.66
C ARG A 184 -2.00 14.56 23.94
N ALA A 185 -1.24 15.39 24.66
CA ALA A 185 -0.40 16.42 24.05
C ALA A 185 0.63 15.74 23.14
N ILE A 186 0.55 16.02 21.84
CA ILE A 186 1.41 15.41 20.82
C ILE A 186 2.53 16.36 20.49
N ASP A 187 3.77 15.89 20.58
CA ASP A 187 4.91 16.58 19.97
C ASP A 187 4.80 16.43 18.44
N ILE A 188 4.49 17.55 17.77
CA ILE A 188 4.23 17.60 16.33
C ILE A 188 5.47 17.23 15.53
N ASP A 189 6.68 17.58 16.00
CA ASP A 189 7.93 17.31 15.28
C ASP A 189 8.32 15.83 15.40
N ALA A 190 8.16 15.25 16.59
CA ALA A 190 8.34 13.81 16.79
C ALA A 190 7.30 13.00 15.98
N ALA A 191 6.03 13.45 15.96
CA ALA A 191 4.98 12.80 15.16
C ALA A 191 5.25 12.93 13.65
N THR A 192 5.66 14.12 13.17
CA THR A 192 6.05 14.35 11.77
C THR A 192 7.16 13.39 11.33
N THR A 193 8.18 13.23 12.17
CA THR A 193 9.31 12.32 11.90
C THR A 193 8.87 10.86 11.87
N SER A 194 8.09 10.41 12.85
CA SER A 194 7.64 9.02 12.96
C SER A 194 6.65 8.61 11.87
N ILE A 195 5.76 9.53 11.46
CA ILE A 195 4.78 9.31 10.38
C ILE A 195 5.43 9.56 9.01
N ARG A 196 6.56 10.29 8.94
CA ARG A 196 7.19 10.78 7.71
C ARG A 196 6.23 11.59 6.84
N TYR A 197 5.49 12.52 7.48
CA TYR A 197 4.48 13.35 6.83
C TYR A 197 4.40 14.72 7.52
N PRO A 198 4.36 15.85 6.77
CA PRO A 198 4.51 17.21 7.33
C PRO A 198 3.23 17.70 8.03
N LEU A 199 3.06 17.39 9.31
CA LEU A 199 1.86 17.72 10.10
C LEU A 199 1.61 19.22 10.33
N ARG A 200 2.59 20.10 10.04
CA ARG A 200 2.45 21.55 10.18
C ARG A 200 1.84 22.24 8.95
N TRP A 201 1.70 21.50 7.83
CA TRP A 201 1.20 22.07 6.57
C TRP A 201 -0.32 22.06 6.50
N HIS A 202 -0.88 22.38 5.33
CA HIS A 202 -2.31 22.20 5.04
C HIS A 202 -2.56 20.76 4.59
N HIS A 203 -3.68 20.20 5.01
CA HIS A 203 -4.03 18.80 4.77
C HIS A 203 -5.38 18.68 4.10
N LEU A 204 -5.45 17.82 3.09
CA LEU A 204 -6.68 17.36 2.49
C LEU A 204 -6.75 15.85 2.71
N ALA A 205 -7.63 15.40 3.58
CA ALA A 205 -7.84 13.99 3.85
C ALA A 205 -8.83 13.37 2.86
N LEU A 206 -8.57 12.13 2.53
CA LEU A 206 -9.36 11.30 1.63
C LEU A 206 -9.66 9.96 2.30
N VAL A 207 -10.83 9.42 2.06
CA VAL A 207 -11.12 8.00 2.32
C VAL A 207 -11.44 7.34 0.99
N LEU A 208 -10.72 6.26 0.71
CA LEU A 208 -10.79 5.54 -0.56
C LEU A 208 -11.24 4.10 -0.27
N TRP A 209 -12.20 3.57 -1.02
CA TRP A 209 -12.61 2.18 -0.84
C TRP A 209 -13.16 1.57 -2.12
N TYR A 210 -13.06 0.24 -2.21
CA TYR A 210 -13.81 -0.56 -3.17
C TYR A 210 -14.99 -1.23 -2.47
N PRO A 211 -16.10 -1.50 -3.17
CA PRO A 211 -17.19 -2.31 -2.63
C PRO A 211 -16.67 -3.69 -2.23
N ASP A 212 -17.06 -4.20 -1.06
CA ASP A 212 -16.68 -5.53 -0.56
C ASP A 212 -17.52 -6.63 -1.27
N LEU A 213 -17.33 -6.79 -2.57
CA LEU A 213 -18.02 -7.77 -3.42
C LEU A 213 -17.12 -8.98 -3.73
N GLY A 214 -16.39 -9.50 -2.74
CA GLY A 214 -15.47 -10.62 -2.92
C GLY A 214 -14.06 -10.13 -3.27
N ALA A 215 -13.50 -9.30 -2.38
CA ALA A 215 -12.21 -8.65 -2.51
C ALA A 215 -11.11 -9.61 -3.01
N GLU A 216 -10.57 -9.35 -4.19
CA GLU A 216 -9.34 -9.98 -4.68
C GLU A 216 -8.14 -9.50 -3.86
N ALA A 217 -7.12 -10.36 -3.71
CA ALA A 217 -5.90 -9.96 -3.02
C ALA A 217 -5.23 -8.80 -3.79
N GLY A 218 -4.91 -7.69 -3.09
CA GLY A 218 -4.16 -6.57 -3.67
C GLY A 218 -4.92 -5.24 -3.76
N GLU A 219 -6.13 -5.12 -3.25
CA GLU A 219 -6.91 -3.88 -3.29
C GLU A 219 -6.22 -2.71 -2.58
N LEU A 220 -5.60 -2.94 -1.44
CA LEU A 220 -4.83 -1.90 -0.74
C LEU A 220 -3.65 -1.37 -1.58
N VAL A 221 -3.00 -2.24 -2.35
CA VAL A 221 -1.92 -1.83 -3.27
C VAL A 221 -2.48 -0.96 -4.40
N ARG A 222 -3.66 -1.31 -4.92
CA ARG A 222 -4.37 -0.50 -5.93
C ARG A 222 -4.75 0.86 -5.37
N LEU A 223 -5.32 0.93 -4.15
CA LEU A 223 -5.67 2.19 -3.48
C LEU A 223 -4.44 3.06 -3.24
N GLN A 224 -3.33 2.47 -2.77
CA GLN A 224 -2.09 3.21 -2.55
C GLN A 224 -1.50 3.77 -3.85
N ARG A 225 -1.54 3.00 -4.94
CA ARG A 225 -1.12 3.47 -6.26
C ARG A 225 -2.00 4.60 -6.75
N PHE A 226 -3.33 4.42 -6.67
CA PHE A 226 -4.30 5.43 -7.04
C PHE A 226 -4.06 6.74 -6.27
N LEU A 227 -3.87 6.68 -4.95
CA LEU A 227 -3.58 7.86 -4.13
C LEU A 227 -2.30 8.59 -4.55
N ARG A 228 -1.23 7.86 -4.94
CA ARG A 228 0.01 8.48 -5.43
C ARG A 228 -0.18 9.22 -6.74
N GLU A 229 -0.90 8.63 -7.69
CA GLU A 229 -1.20 9.26 -8.97
C GLU A 229 -2.13 10.46 -8.80
N LEU A 230 -3.14 10.34 -7.93
CA LEU A 230 -4.03 11.44 -7.56
C LEU A 230 -3.28 12.60 -6.88
N ALA A 231 -2.35 12.31 -5.97
CA ALA A 231 -1.52 13.32 -5.34
C ALA A 231 -0.70 14.13 -6.34
N HIS A 232 -0.16 13.47 -7.36
CA HIS A 232 0.54 14.14 -8.46
C HIS A 232 -0.42 15.02 -9.28
N ALA A 233 -1.58 14.50 -9.64
CA ALA A 233 -2.59 15.26 -10.40
C ALA A 233 -3.15 16.47 -9.61
N ALA A 234 -3.30 16.34 -8.30
CA ALA A 234 -3.73 17.40 -7.40
C ALA A 234 -2.59 18.31 -6.92
N GLN A 235 -1.37 18.14 -7.46
CA GLN A 235 -0.19 18.95 -7.16
C GLN A 235 0.15 19.01 -5.66
N ALA A 236 0.04 17.89 -4.96
CA ALA A 236 0.46 17.79 -3.56
C ALA A 236 1.96 18.10 -3.40
N ALA A 237 2.32 18.85 -2.37
CA ALA A 237 3.69 19.36 -2.18
C ALA A 237 4.67 18.33 -1.62
N ALA A 238 4.18 17.18 -1.12
CA ALA A 238 4.99 16.04 -0.68
C ALA A 238 4.28 14.72 -1.01
N SER A 239 4.99 13.60 -0.81
CA SER A 239 4.40 12.27 -0.97
C SER A 239 3.17 12.10 -0.09
N PRO A 240 2.07 11.53 -0.61
CA PRO A 240 0.86 11.35 0.16
C PRO A 240 1.07 10.35 1.30
N LEU A 241 0.37 10.57 2.40
CA LEU A 241 0.28 9.60 3.47
C LEU A 241 -0.84 8.61 3.15
N PHE A 242 -0.55 7.31 3.20
CA PHE A 242 -1.53 6.24 3.09
C PHE A 242 -1.54 5.38 4.34
N VAL A 243 -2.72 5.05 4.84
CA VAL A 243 -2.93 4.13 5.97
C VAL A 243 -4.09 3.20 5.61
N ALA A 244 -3.87 1.90 5.70
CA ALA A 244 -4.95 0.93 5.57
C ALA A 244 -5.88 1.02 6.78
N ALA A 245 -7.17 1.25 6.53
CA ALA A 245 -8.22 1.23 7.54
C ALA A 245 -8.73 -0.20 7.77
N ASP A 246 -9.02 -0.89 6.68
CA ASP A 246 -9.40 -2.31 6.61
C ASP A 246 -8.90 -2.93 5.28
N ARG A 247 -9.40 -4.09 4.88
CA ARG A 247 -8.95 -4.84 3.68
C ARG A 247 -9.24 -4.14 2.36
N VAL A 248 -10.28 -3.30 2.32
CA VAL A 248 -10.79 -2.65 1.10
C VAL A 248 -10.83 -1.14 1.20
N THR A 249 -10.45 -0.58 2.38
CA THR A 249 -10.51 0.85 2.69
C THR A 249 -9.13 1.39 3.05
N GLY A 250 -8.77 2.52 2.49
CA GLY A 250 -7.56 3.27 2.81
C GLY A 250 -7.85 4.72 3.17
N TRP A 251 -7.16 5.22 4.18
CA TRP A 251 -7.08 6.65 4.50
C TRP A 251 -5.92 7.26 3.76
N GLY A 252 -6.15 8.41 3.14
CA GLY A 252 -5.15 9.18 2.43
C GLY A 252 -5.07 10.63 2.91
N TRP A 253 -3.88 11.23 2.90
CA TRP A 253 -3.72 12.66 3.10
C TRP A 253 -2.79 13.25 2.06
N LEU A 254 -3.24 14.35 1.45
CA LEU A 254 -2.43 15.21 0.61
C LEU A 254 -1.99 16.42 1.42
N SER A 255 -0.73 16.82 1.27
CA SER A 255 -0.18 17.96 1.99
C SER A 255 0.21 19.11 1.05
N TYR A 256 -0.05 20.33 1.50
CA TYR A 256 0.23 21.56 0.77
C TYR A 256 0.91 22.57 1.68
N ARG A 257 1.88 23.33 1.16
CA ARG A 257 2.57 24.37 1.95
C ARG A 257 1.64 25.54 2.30
N THR A 258 0.70 25.84 1.42
CA THR A 258 -0.33 26.89 1.55
C THR A 258 -1.69 26.31 1.17
N ALA A 259 -2.75 27.03 1.49
CA ALA A 259 -4.09 26.64 1.05
C ALA A 259 -4.16 26.52 -0.49
N ALA A 260 -4.75 25.43 -0.97
CA ALA A 260 -4.92 25.11 -2.40
C ALA A 260 -6.41 24.87 -2.68
N PRO A 261 -7.20 25.91 -2.97
CA PRO A 261 -8.65 25.79 -3.15
C PRO A 261 -9.05 24.86 -4.29
N GLU A 262 -8.21 24.76 -5.33
CA GLU A 262 -8.45 23.89 -6.48
C GLU A 262 -8.18 22.41 -6.23
N ALA A 263 -7.62 22.05 -5.09
CA ALA A 263 -7.24 20.66 -4.80
C ALA A 263 -8.45 19.71 -4.81
N VAL A 264 -9.58 20.12 -4.23
CA VAL A 264 -10.81 19.31 -4.20
C VAL A 264 -11.36 19.08 -5.61
N SER A 265 -11.41 20.12 -6.44
CA SER A 265 -11.86 19.99 -7.85
C SER A 265 -10.91 19.12 -8.68
N SER A 266 -9.61 19.24 -8.46
CA SER A 266 -8.60 18.40 -9.13
C SER A 266 -8.73 16.91 -8.73
N VAL A 267 -8.94 16.62 -7.44
CA VAL A 267 -9.21 15.25 -6.95
C VAL A 267 -10.46 14.70 -7.60
N ARG A 268 -11.55 15.44 -7.58
CA ARG A 268 -12.84 15.04 -8.18
C ARG A 268 -12.69 14.75 -9.67
N GLN A 269 -12.07 15.65 -10.42
CA GLN A 269 -11.87 15.51 -11.86
C GLN A 269 -11.00 14.30 -12.20
N PHE A 270 -9.94 14.05 -11.42
CA PHE A 270 -9.06 12.89 -11.61
C PHE A 270 -9.82 11.58 -11.39
N ALA A 271 -10.58 11.47 -10.31
CA ALA A 271 -11.32 10.27 -9.98
C ALA A 271 -12.44 9.98 -10.99
N LEU A 272 -13.23 11.00 -11.38
CA LEU A 272 -14.34 10.83 -12.33
C LEU A 272 -13.91 10.46 -13.75
N LYS A 273 -12.66 10.76 -14.14
CA LYS A 273 -12.14 10.40 -15.47
C LYS A 273 -11.70 8.94 -15.60
N ARG A 274 -11.66 8.18 -14.49
CA ARG A 274 -11.13 6.82 -14.46
C ARG A 274 -12.24 5.80 -14.22
N PRO A 275 -12.43 4.84 -15.12
CA PRO A 275 -13.46 3.81 -14.96
C PRO A 275 -13.14 2.82 -13.84
N ASP A 276 -11.87 2.68 -13.46
CA ASP A 276 -11.36 1.80 -12.38
C ASP A 276 -11.16 2.55 -11.05
N SER A 277 -11.69 3.78 -10.93
CA SER A 277 -11.59 4.59 -9.72
C SER A 277 -12.24 3.89 -8.53
N PRO A 278 -11.60 3.91 -7.34
CA PRO A 278 -12.33 3.61 -6.10
C PRO A 278 -13.37 4.69 -5.82
N SER A 279 -14.29 4.42 -4.92
CA SER A 279 -15.05 5.47 -4.27
C SER A 279 -14.11 6.36 -3.45
N VAL A 280 -14.33 7.67 -3.48
CA VAL A 280 -13.47 8.65 -2.84
C VAL A 280 -14.34 9.66 -2.07
N THR A 281 -14.09 9.78 -0.76
CA THR A 281 -14.62 10.93 -0.02
C THR A 281 -13.49 11.86 0.38
N ILE A 282 -13.80 13.15 0.41
CA ILE A 282 -12.83 14.24 0.51
C ILE A 282 -13.24 15.13 1.68
N GLY A 283 -12.34 15.34 2.64
CA GLY A 283 -12.52 16.31 3.72
C GLY A 283 -12.32 17.75 3.27
N THR A 284 -12.43 18.69 4.19
CA THR A 284 -12.09 20.10 3.94
C THR A 284 -10.60 20.33 4.20
N MET A 285 -9.97 21.12 3.34
CA MET A 285 -8.57 21.49 3.54
C MET A 285 -8.41 22.41 4.74
N ALA A 286 -7.51 22.04 5.67
CA ALA A 286 -7.23 22.84 6.85
C ALA A 286 -5.76 22.69 7.30
N PRO A 287 -5.17 23.70 7.99
CA PRO A 287 -3.78 23.72 8.40
C PRO A 287 -3.51 22.98 9.71
N GLY A 288 -2.29 22.46 9.83
CA GLY A 288 -1.73 21.94 11.08
C GLY A 288 -2.40 20.66 11.58
N LEU A 289 -2.06 20.26 12.80
CA LEU A 289 -2.51 19.01 13.40
C LEU A 289 -4.04 18.92 13.52
N ASP A 290 -4.68 20.01 13.89
CA ASP A 290 -6.15 20.07 13.99
C ASP A 290 -6.80 19.96 12.61
N GLY A 291 -6.19 20.57 11.59
CA GLY A 291 -6.60 20.42 10.21
C GLY A 291 -6.47 18.97 9.70
N PHE A 292 -5.38 18.29 10.05
CA PHE A 292 -5.18 16.88 9.74
C PHE A 292 -6.31 16.00 10.29
N ARG A 293 -6.71 16.24 11.55
CA ARG A 293 -7.80 15.53 12.24
C ARG A 293 -9.18 15.87 11.68
N ALA A 294 -9.44 17.18 11.53
CA ALA A 294 -10.75 17.67 11.09
C ALA A 294 -11.07 17.18 9.68
N SER A 295 -10.14 17.35 8.75
CA SER A 295 -10.29 16.89 7.38
C SER A 295 -10.58 15.37 7.29
N HIS A 296 -9.90 14.57 8.09
CA HIS A 296 -10.14 13.11 8.12
C HIS A 296 -11.52 12.79 8.68
N ARG A 297 -11.95 13.44 9.78
CA ARG A 297 -13.27 13.22 10.38
C ARG A 297 -14.40 13.57 9.41
N GLU A 298 -14.20 14.62 8.64
CA GLU A 298 -15.16 15.05 7.60
C GLU A 298 -15.21 14.06 6.43
N ALA A 299 -14.07 13.55 5.97
CA ALA A 299 -14.01 12.54 4.92
C ALA A 299 -14.68 11.22 5.37
N GLU A 300 -14.47 10.80 6.63
CA GLU A 300 -15.15 9.62 7.21
C GLU A 300 -16.66 9.86 7.37
N GLY A 301 -17.07 11.07 7.77
CA GLY A 301 -18.49 11.43 7.82
C GLY A 301 -19.14 11.37 6.44
N ALA A 302 -18.48 11.85 5.41
CA ALA A 302 -18.93 11.75 4.03
C ALA A 302 -19.04 10.30 3.55
N ARG A 303 -18.08 9.43 3.92
CA ARG A 303 -18.13 7.99 3.63
C ARG A 303 -19.31 7.32 4.31
N SER A 304 -19.56 7.64 5.58
CA SER A 304 -20.68 7.10 6.32
C SER A 304 -22.02 7.41 5.64
N VAL A 305 -22.16 8.64 5.12
CA VAL A 305 -23.36 9.05 4.34
C VAL A 305 -23.44 8.27 3.04
N ALA A 306 -22.33 8.13 2.31
CA ALA A 306 -22.29 7.38 1.05
C ALA A 306 -22.73 5.92 1.22
N ILE A 307 -22.21 5.25 2.23
CA ILE A 307 -22.55 3.84 2.53
C ILE A 307 -24.00 3.70 2.96
N ALA A 308 -24.44 4.54 3.90
CA ALA A 308 -25.82 4.49 4.40
C ALA A 308 -26.85 4.88 3.31
N GLY A 309 -26.48 5.73 2.36
CA GLY A 309 -27.28 6.10 1.20
C GLY A 309 -27.33 5.03 0.10
N GLY A 310 -26.59 3.92 0.26
CA GLY A 310 -26.59 2.81 -0.70
C GLY A 310 -25.90 3.14 -2.01
N LEU A 311 -24.89 4.02 -1.99
CA LEU A 311 -24.09 4.31 -3.18
C LEU A 311 -23.19 3.10 -3.48
N HIS A 312 -23.60 2.29 -4.45
CA HIS A 312 -22.91 1.07 -4.87
C HIS A 312 -21.93 1.29 -6.02
N GLU A 313 -22.07 2.40 -6.75
CA GLU A 313 -21.14 2.80 -7.82
C GLU A 313 -20.00 3.66 -7.27
N PRO A 314 -18.84 3.69 -7.95
CA PRO A 314 -17.76 4.58 -7.56
C PRO A 314 -18.25 6.03 -7.43
N ALA A 315 -18.24 6.56 -6.22
CA ALA A 315 -18.73 7.89 -5.91
C ALA A 315 -17.57 8.81 -5.48
N VAL A 316 -17.63 10.08 -5.89
CA VAL A 316 -16.67 11.11 -5.47
C VAL A 316 -17.44 12.21 -4.75
N ILE A 317 -17.32 12.25 -3.42
CA ILE A 317 -18.10 13.10 -2.54
C ILE A 317 -17.15 13.94 -1.67
N ALA A 318 -17.37 15.25 -1.62
CA ALA A 318 -16.62 16.14 -0.74
C ALA A 318 -17.47 16.57 0.47
N ALA A 319 -16.87 16.70 1.64
CA ALA A 319 -17.53 17.18 2.85
C ALA A 319 -18.14 18.58 2.66
N ALA A 320 -17.59 19.38 1.75
CA ALA A 320 -18.10 20.69 1.37
C ALA A 320 -19.29 20.64 0.41
N ASP A 321 -19.72 19.46 -0.06
CA ASP A 321 -20.90 19.35 -0.92
C ASP A 321 -22.17 19.80 -0.17
N PRO A 322 -23.09 20.52 -0.83
CA PRO A 322 -24.23 21.12 -0.16
C PRO A 322 -25.08 20.13 0.63
N GLY A 323 -25.28 20.42 1.90
CA GLY A 323 -26.11 19.61 2.80
C GLY A 323 -25.45 18.35 3.37
N LEU A 324 -24.29 17.94 2.88
CA LEU A 324 -23.64 16.70 3.31
C LEU A 324 -23.27 16.70 4.80
N SER A 325 -22.66 17.79 5.28
CA SER A 325 -22.27 17.92 6.70
C SER A 325 -23.46 17.83 7.65
N ILE A 326 -24.59 18.43 7.26
CA ILE A 326 -25.85 18.35 8.00
C ILE A 326 -26.42 16.92 7.94
N ALA A 327 -26.42 16.30 6.76
CA ALA A 327 -26.86 14.92 6.61
C ALA A 327 -26.04 13.98 7.52
N ALA A 328 -24.71 14.11 7.55
CA ALA A 328 -23.83 13.33 8.42
C ALA A 328 -24.08 13.54 9.92
N LEU A 329 -24.52 14.72 10.33
CA LEU A 329 -24.88 15.01 11.74
C LEU A 329 -26.24 14.46 12.14
N LEU A 330 -27.23 14.62 11.27
CA LEU A 330 -28.64 14.29 11.59
C LEU A 330 -28.95 12.80 11.53
N ALA A 331 -28.31 12.06 10.63
CA ALA A 331 -28.62 10.65 10.44
C ALA A 331 -27.62 9.69 11.11
N ARG A 332 -27.15 10.00 12.31
CA ARG A 332 -26.37 9.07 13.14
C ARG A 332 -27.15 7.78 13.45
N ASN A 333 -28.46 7.89 13.56
CA ASN A 333 -29.39 6.77 13.60
C ASN A 333 -30.33 6.87 12.39
N ILE A 334 -30.14 6.00 11.40
CA ILE A 334 -30.89 6.04 10.16
C ILE A 334 -32.37 5.68 10.36
N VAL A 335 -32.70 4.90 11.40
CA VAL A 335 -34.08 4.51 11.71
C VAL A 335 -34.86 5.73 12.20
N ASP A 336 -34.29 6.48 13.16
CA ASP A 336 -34.94 7.69 13.70
C ASP A 336 -35.01 8.78 12.62
N ALA A 337 -33.99 8.89 11.77
CA ALA A 337 -33.98 9.79 10.63
C ALA A 337 -35.11 9.48 9.63
N ARG A 338 -35.33 8.22 9.31
CA ARG A 338 -36.44 7.78 8.43
C ARG A 338 -37.80 8.13 9.02
N GLU A 339 -37.99 7.86 10.31
CA GLU A 339 -39.27 8.17 10.99
C GLU A 339 -39.51 9.68 10.98
N TRP A 340 -38.49 10.48 11.32
CA TRP A 340 -38.61 11.92 11.32
C TRP A 340 -38.86 12.48 9.92
N VAL A 341 -38.15 12.04 8.89
CA VAL A 341 -38.37 12.42 7.47
C VAL A 341 -39.82 12.08 7.05
N THR A 342 -40.33 10.90 7.45
CA THR A 342 -41.70 10.49 7.16
C THR A 342 -42.71 11.42 7.81
N ASN A 343 -42.50 11.78 9.06
CA ASN A 343 -43.39 12.70 9.80
C ASN A 343 -43.36 14.12 9.20
N VAL A 344 -42.17 14.59 8.71
CA VAL A 344 -42.04 15.90 8.10
C VAL A 344 -42.64 15.96 6.70
N LEU A 345 -42.36 14.99 5.84
CA LEU A 345 -42.72 15.02 4.40
C LEU A 345 -44.02 14.35 4.05
N GLY A 346 -44.65 13.61 4.97
CA GLY A 346 -45.93 12.88 4.70
C GLY A 346 -45.77 11.91 3.51
N ASP A 347 -46.77 11.88 2.60
CA ASP A 347 -46.71 11.01 1.42
C ASP A 347 -45.66 11.40 0.36
N LEU A 348 -45.04 12.56 0.48
CA LEU A 348 -43.94 12.99 -0.40
C LEU A 348 -42.68 12.13 -0.17
N VAL A 349 -42.61 11.34 0.92
CA VAL A 349 -41.52 10.43 1.25
C VAL A 349 -41.51 9.14 0.42
N LEU A 350 -42.54 8.88 -0.36
CA LEU A 350 -42.64 7.64 -1.15
C LEU A 350 -41.54 7.53 -2.18
N ASP A 351 -40.96 6.32 -2.27
CA ASP A 351 -39.92 6.01 -3.28
C ASP A 351 -40.56 5.73 -4.62
N SER A 352 -40.88 6.80 -5.32
CA SER A 352 -41.39 6.78 -6.70
C SER A 352 -40.68 7.82 -7.55
N ALA A 353 -40.54 7.57 -8.85
CA ALA A 353 -39.94 8.51 -9.79
C ALA A 353 -40.70 9.86 -9.84
N ASN A 354 -42.00 9.85 -9.56
CA ASN A 354 -42.79 11.07 -9.50
C ASN A 354 -42.47 11.88 -8.23
N ASP A 355 -42.49 11.22 -7.07
CA ASP A 355 -42.20 11.91 -5.79
C ASP A 355 -40.74 12.35 -5.71
N ALA A 356 -39.78 11.64 -6.31
CA ALA A 356 -38.39 12.08 -6.46
C ALA A 356 -38.28 13.42 -7.19
N ARG A 357 -38.96 13.56 -8.34
CA ARG A 357 -39.02 14.83 -9.10
C ARG A 357 -39.72 15.96 -8.31
N LEU A 358 -40.74 15.63 -7.52
CA LEU A 358 -41.41 16.61 -6.66
C LEU A 358 -40.51 17.07 -5.53
N ARG A 359 -39.79 16.16 -4.87
CA ARG A 359 -38.78 16.47 -3.81
C ARG A 359 -37.67 17.35 -4.36
N GLU A 360 -37.07 16.99 -5.49
CA GLU A 360 -36.05 17.76 -6.18
C GLU A 360 -36.52 19.20 -6.48
N THR A 361 -37.69 19.32 -7.07
CA THR A 361 -38.27 20.62 -7.45
C THR A 361 -38.58 21.48 -6.22
N LEU A 362 -39.13 20.88 -5.13
CA LEU A 362 -39.40 21.58 -3.88
C LEU A 362 -38.10 22.03 -3.22
N HIS A 363 -37.09 21.17 -3.17
CA HIS A 363 -35.79 21.47 -2.60
C HIS A 363 -35.12 22.64 -3.31
N THR A 364 -35.08 22.61 -4.65
CA THR A 364 -34.50 23.69 -5.46
C THR A 364 -35.28 24.99 -5.26
N TYR A 365 -36.62 24.96 -5.24
CA TYR A 365 -37.46 26.13 -4.97
C TYR A 365 -37.14 26.77 -3.60
N LEU A 366 -37.04 25.98 -2.53
CA LEU A 366 -36.74 26.48 -1.19
C LEU A 366 -35.33 27.09 -1.14
N ARG A 367 -34.34 26.40 -1.73
CA ARG A 367 -32.94 26.84 -1.81
C ARG A 367 -32.77 28.12 -2.63
N SER A 368 -33.57 28.33 -3.67
CA SER A 368 -33.61 29.55 -4.48
C SER A 368 -34.37 30.71 -3.80
N GLY A 369 -34.55 30.66 -2.48
CA GLY A 369 -35.26 31.69 -1.75
C GLY A 369 -36.77 31.76 -2.03
N CYS A 370 -37.41 30.65 -2.31
CA CYS A 370 -38.80 30.50 -2.74
C CYS A 370 -39.09 31.19 -4.08
N SER A 371 -38.10 31.30 -4.95
CA SER A 371 -38.23 31.86 -6.29
C SER A 371 -38.58 30.80 -7.32
N TYR A 372 -39.77 30.84 -7.90
CA TYR A 372 -40.15 29.97 -9.01
C TYR A 372 -39.29 30.17 -10.26
N THR A 373 -38.88 31.43 -10.52
CA THR A 373 -38.02 31.76 -11.64
C THR A 373 -36.61 31.20 -11.44
N GLY A 374 -36.02 31.44 -10.26
CA GLY A 374 -34.69 30.91 -9.92
C GLY A 374 -34.64 29.36 -9.94
N ALA A 375 -35.69 28.71 -9.42
CA ALA A 375 -35.77 27.26 -9.48
C ALA A 375 -35.98 26.74 -10.92
N ALA A 376 -36.69 27.50 -11.78
CA ALA A 376 -36.90 27.15 -13.18
C ALA A 376 -35.59 27.22 -13.97
N GLU A 377 -34.79 28.26 -13.76
CA GLU A 377 -33.45 28.42 -14.35
C GLU A 377 -32.52 27.29 -13.95
N GLU A 378 -32.46 26.98 -12.65
CA GLU A 378 -31.58 25.93 -12.13
C GLU A 378 -31.96 24.52 -12.61
N LEU A 379 -33.26 24.23 -12.72
CA LEU A 379 -33.77 22.91 -13.15
C LEU A 379 -33.88 22.81 -14.68
N GLY A 380 -33.66 23.87 -15.44
CA GLY A 380 -33.89 23.87 -16.87
C GLY A 380 -35.36 23.64 -17.25
N LEU A 381 -36.29 24.14 -16.43
CA LEU A 381 -37.73 23.93 -16.59
C LEU A 381 -38.48 25.24 -16.87
N HIS A 382 -39.67 25.15 -17.44
CA HIS A 382 -40.53 26.32 -17.55
C HIS A 382 -41.12 26.69 -16.17
N PHE A 383 -41.27 27.98 -15.89
CA PHE A 383 -41.82 28.54 -14.65
C PHE A 383 -43.15 27.86 -14.22
N ASN A 384 -44.10 27.67 -15.14
CA ASN A 384 -45.36 27.02 -14.83
C ASN A 384 -45.20 25.56 -14.38
N SER A 385 -44.20 24.85 -14.92
CA SER A 385 -43.90 23.48 -14.54
C SER A 385 -43.38 23.41 -13.09
N VAL A 386 -42.48 24.34 -12.69
CA VAL A 386 -42.00 24.43 -11.32
C VAL A 386 -43.15 24.76 -10.37
N LYS A 387 -43.95 25.80 -10.70
CA LYS A 387 -45.14 26.17 -9.88
C LYS A 387 -46.10 25.00 -9.68
N TYR A 388 -46.38 24.27 -10.75
CA TYR A 388 -47.25 23.07 -10.69
C TYR A 388 -46.63 21.97 -9.78
N ARG A 389 -45.33 21.67 -9.98
CA ARG A 389 -44.68 20.62 -9.17
C ARG A 389 -44.58 20.98 -7.70
N VAL A 390 -44.23 22.25 -7.36
CA VAL A 390 -44.25 22.73 -5.98
C VAL A 390 -45.63 22.58 -5.36
N GLY A 391 -46.70 23.00 -6.07
CA GLY A 391 -48.08 22.81 -5.59
C GLY A 391 -48.42 21.33 -5.35
N ARG A 392 -48.00 20.44 -6.25
CA ARG A 392 -48.19 18.98 -6.08
C ARG A 392 -47.40 18.42 -4.90
N ALA A 393 -46.15 18.91 -4.70
CA ALA A 393 -45.31 18.48 -3.57
C ALA A 393 -45.98 18.86 -2.22
N LEU A 394 -46.50 20.09 -2.13
CA LEU A 394 -47.23 20.55 -0.94
C LEU A 394 -48.52 19.73 -0.68
N ALA A 395 -49.26 19.44 -1.75
CA ALA A 395 -50.45 18.59 -1.64
C ALA A 395 -50.13 17.16 -1.20
N ARG A 396 -49.00 16.58 -1.67
CA ARG A 396 -48.51 15.24 -1.24
C ARG A 396 -48.08 15.24 0.21
N ARG A 397 -47.47 16.34 0.66
CA ARG A 397 -47.08 16.52 2.05
C ARG A 397 -48.29 16.64 3.01
N GLY A 398 -49.38 17.14 2.51
CA GLY A 398 -50.66 17.28 3.24
C GLY A 398 -50.73 18.50 4.17
N ARG A 399 -49.70 19.37 4.24
CA ARG A 399 -49.69 20.60 5.06
C ARG A 399 -48.81 21.68 4.45
N PRO A 400 -49.06 22.97 4.77
CA PRO A 400 -48.25 24.09 4.31
C PRO A 400 -46.83 24.05 4.97
N ILE A 401 -45.89 24.78 4.40
CA ILE A 401 -44.48 24.80 4.87
C ILE A 401 -44.14 25.99 5.76
N ASP A 402 -45.03 26.95 5.92
CA ASP A 402 -44.75 28.23 6.56
C ASP A 402 -44.31 28.07 8.01
N ALA A 403 -44.84 27.08 8.75
CA ALA A 403 -44.58 26.86 10.16
C ALA A 403 -43.34 25.99 10.42
N ASP A 404 -42.90 25.13 9.47
CA ASP A 404 -41.86 24.15 9.65
C ASP A 404 -40.92 24.04 8.43
N ARG A 405 -40.70 25.19 7.79
CA ARG A 405 -39.87 25.29 6.57
C ARG A 405 -38.47 24.67 6.75
N LEU A 406 -37.82 24.95 7.87
CA LEU A 406 -36.49 24.44 8.17
C LEU A 406 -36.50 22.90 8.22
N ASP A 407 -37.50 22.31 8.88
CA ASP A 407 -37.62 20.85 8.96
C ASP A 407 -37.81 20.22 7.56
N VAL A 408 -38.61 20.88 6.71
CA VAL A 408 -38.80 20.43 5.32
C VAL A 408 -37.49 20.50 4.51
N GLU A 409 -36.75 21.60 4.62
CA GLU A 409 -35.44 21.74 3.94
C GLU A 409 -34.47 20.65 4.39
N LEU A 410 -34.37 20.39 5.70
CA LEU A 410 -33.51 19.36 6.26
C LEU A 410 -33.95 17.95 5.86
N ALA A 411 -35.26 17.66 5.88
CA ALA A 411 -35.79 16.37 5.46
C ALA A 411 -35.53 16.10 3.96
N LEU A 412 -35.63 17.12 3.11
CA LEU A 412 -35.29 17.01 1.68
C LEU A 412 -33.78 16.79 1.47
N VAL A 413 -32.90 17.42 2.26
CA VAL A 413 -31.46 17.14 2.28
C VAL A 413 -31.20 15.69 2.65
N LEU A 414 -31.87 15.15 3.69
CA LEU A 414 -31.73 13.73 4.04
C LEU A 414 -32.20 12.80 2.92
N CYS A 415 -33.32 13.12 2.26
CA CYS A 415 -33.78 12.34 1.09
C CYS A 415 -32.76 12.36 -0.05
N GLN A 416 -32.10 13.48 -0.29
CA GLN A 416 -31.08 13.62 -1.33
C GLN A 416 -29.86 12.73 -1.07
N TRP A 417 -29.36 12.70 0.18
CA TRP A 417 -28.13 12.02 0.53
C TRP A 417 -28.32 10.54 0.90
N TYR A 418 -29.44 10.18 1.50
CA TYR A 418 -29.70 8.82 1.99
C TYR A 418 -30.64 8.01 1.08
N GLY A 419 -31.29 8.63 0.10
CA GLY A 419 -32.13 7.94 -0.88
C GLY A 419 -33.10 6.93 -0.24
N THR A 420 -33.10 5.69 -0.74
CA THR A 420 -33.96 4.61 -0.27
C THR A 420 -33.82 4.29 1.21
N ALA A 421 -32.69 4.64 1.84
CA ALA A 421 -32.49 4.39 3.26
C ALA A 421 -33.46 5.17 4.17
N VAL A 422 -33.94 6.35 3.73
CA VAL A 422 -34.90 7.17 4.47
C VAL A 422 -36.27 7.26 3.80
N LEU A 423 -36.40 6.76 2.55
CA LEU A 423 -37.66 6.74 1.83
C LEU A 423 -38.52 5.53 2.20
N ARG A 424 -39.83 5.64 1.96
CA ARG A 424 -40.78 4.54 2.11
C ARG A 424 -41.02 3.88 0.76
N THR A 425 -40.90 2.56 0.71
CA THR A 425 -41.35 1.79 -0.46
C THR A 425 -42.86 1.97 -0.65
N SER A 426 -43.30 2.18 -1.89
CA SER A 426 -44.73 2.16 -2.21
C SER A 426 -45.34 0.80 -1.79
N PRO A 427 -46.48 0.77 -1.10
CA PRO A 427 -47.18 -0.49 -0.94
C PRO A 427 -47.47 -1.05 -2.35
N ALA A 428 -47.13 -2.32 -2.56
CA ALA A 428 -47.41 -3.05 -3.80
C ALA A 428 -48.89 -3.10 -4.14
#